data_538d3b1bdbcce34979e548d1c8b35e57
#
_entry.id   538d3b1bdbcce34979e548d1c8b35e57
#
_cell.length_a   1.000
_cell.length_b   1.000
_cell.length_c   1.000
_cell.angle_alpha   90.00
_cell.angle_beta   90.00
_cell.angle_gamma   90.00
#
_symmetry.space_group_name_H-M   'P 1'
#
loop_
_entity.id
_entity.type
_entity.pdbx_description
1 polymer ?
#
loop_
_entity_poly.entity_id
_entity_poly.type
_entity_poly.pdbx_seq_one_letter_code
_entity_poly.pdbx_strand_id
1 'polypeptide(L)'
;MRKYIFIIALALLAIPALTSCDTETKEEPGGTAIEKMCGYWDVSYEAVDENGEIVDHYDDGILFTYNLADNGTQYMWVDDQGSFWAYKMIVNIDYGKKTFWCDWKDYDAEGSGQAIITDGEIVENGGVNEHDKPTDSISFYIKFTDEKPEVQALYDRLWVHGVRHSGFSPDTE
;
A
#
# COMPACT_ATOMS: atom_id res chain seq x y z
N MET A 1 -56.73 -1.82 40.07
CA MET A 1 -56.66 -1.14 38.75
C MET A 1 -55.56 -0.05 38.72
N ARG A 2 -55.40 0.85 39.66
CA ARG A 2 -54.37 1.89 39.64
C ARG A 2 -52.93 1.38 39.60
N LYS A 3 -52.59 0.23 40.19
CA LYS A 3 -51.25 -0.34 40.22
C LYS A 3 -50.79 -0.88 38.84
N TYR A 4 -51.69 -1.38 38.03
CA TYR A 4 -51.37 -1.89 36.69
C TYR A 4 -51.19 -0.78 35.66
N ILE A 5 -51.85 0.35 35.84
CA ILE A 5 -51.69 1.53 34.99
C ILE A 5 -50.26 2.10 35.09
N PHE A 6 -49.65 2.09 36.30
CA PHE A 6 -48.28 2.53 36.51
C PHE A 6 -47.25 1.60 35.86
N ILE A 7 -47.47 0.28 35.87
CA ILE A 7 -46.59 -0.71 35.26
C ILE A 7 -46.64 -0.59 33.73
N ILE A 8 -47.82 -0.41 33.16
CA ILE A 8 -48.00 -0.23 31.69
C ILE A 8 -47.40 1.12 31.25
N ALA A 9 -47.53 2.18 32.03
CA ALA A 9 -46.92 3.47 31.72
C ALA A 9 -45.36 3.39 31.75
N LEU A 10 -44.80 2.65 32.72
CA LEU A 10 -43.34 2.47 32.82
C LEU A 10 -42.78 1.59 31.67
N ALA A 11 -43.53 0.57 31.21
CA ALA A 11 -43.17 -0.27 30.09
C ALA A 11 -43.22 0.49 28.75
N LEU A 12 -44.17 1.41 28.56
CA LEU A 12 -44.26 2.25 27.35
C LEU A 12 -43.18 3.34 27.30
N LEU A 13 -42.58 3.76 28.43
CA LEU A 13 -41.44 4.69 28.42
C LEU A 13 -40.09 4.01 28.12
N ALA A 14 -39.98 2.68 28.24
CA ALA A 14 -38.74 1.94 28.00
C ALA A 14 -38.54 1.57 26.51
N ILE A 15 -39.58 1.64 25.67
CA ILE A 15 -39.51 1.25 24.27
C ILE A 15 -38.64 2.18 23.41
N PRO A 16 -38.62 3.51 23.60
CA PRO A 16 -37.75 4.37 22.79
C PRO A 16 -36.27 4.27 23.14
N ALA A 17 -35.89 3.62 24.26
CA ALA A 17 -34.47 3.47 24.64
C ALA A 17 -33.77 2.30 23.92
N LEU A 18 -34.50 1.46 23.18
CA LEU A 18 -33.97 0.34 22.42
C LEU A 18 -33.86 0.60 20.90
N THR A 19 -34.31 1.77 20.43
CA THR A 19 -34.04 2.24 19.08
C THR A 19 -32.70 3.00 19.04
N SER A 20 -31.66 2.40 19.60
CA SER A 20 -30.31 2.91 19.47
C SER A 20 -29.75 2.47 18.14
N CYS A 21 -29.62 3.44 17.25
CA CYS A 21 -28.58 3.53 16.24
C CYS A 21 -28.59 2.48 15.12
N ASP A 22 -29.58 2.52 14.25
CA ASP A 22 -29.29 2.37 12.81
C ASP A 22 -29.19 3.79 12.21
N THR A 23 -28.14 4.50 12.54
CA THR A 23 -27.66 5.54 11.67
C THR A 23 -26.80 4.84 10.60
N GLU A 24 -27.46 4.19 9.65
CA GLU A 24 -26.82 3.98 8.35
C GLU A 24 -26.53 5.39 7.82
N THR A 25 -25.32 5.88 8.08
CA THR A 25 -24.80 7.03 7.37
C THR A 25 -24.69 6.58 5.92
N LYS A 26 -25.49 7.17 5.04
CA LYS A 26 -25.33 7.00 3.58
C LYS A 26 -24.04 7.65 3.06
N GLU A 27 -23.19 8.12 3.95
CA GLU A 27 -21.88 8.63 3.65
C GLU A 27 -20.94 7.43 3.59
N GLU A 28 -20.40 7.17 2.42
CA GLU A 28 -19.30 6.23 2.27
C GLU A 28 -18.15 6.70 3.17
N PRO A 29 -17.46 5.79 3.89
CA PRO A 29 -16.30 6.17 4.68
C PRO A 29 -15.34 6.95 3.78
N GLY A 30 -14.99 8.19 4.17
CA GLY A 30 -14.05 9.00 3.41
C GLY A 30 -12.71 8.30 3.35
N GLY A 31 -12.31 7.86 2.15
CA GLY A 31 -10.98 7.37 1.84
C GLY A 31 -10.03 8.52 1.52
N THR A 32 -8.75 8.21 1.28
CA THR A 32 -7.82 9.18 0.69
C THR A 32 -8.12 9.36 -0.79
N ALA A 33 -7.74 10.52 -1.36
CA ALA A 33 -7.98 10.81 -2.79
C ALA A 33 -7.35 9.76 -3.74
N ILE A 34 -6.36 9.00 -3.25
CA ILE A 34 -5.65 7.96 -4.00
C ILE A 34 -5.74 6.57 -3.32
N GLU A 35 -6.84 6.28 -2.61
CA GLU A 35 -7.02 5.07 -1.81
C GLU A 35 -6.67 3.77 -2.55
N LYS A 36 -6.99 3.67 -3.85
CA LYS A 36 -6.70 2.49 -4.67
C LYS A 36 -5.21 2.28 -4.96
N MET A 37 -4.39 3.31 -4.73
CA MET A 37 -2.94 3.23 -4.85
C MET A 37 -2.24 3.17 -3.48
N CYS A 38 -2.97 3.30 -2.39
CA CYS A 38 -2.44 3.17 -1.04
C CYS A 38 -2.49 1.71 -0.59
N GLY A 39 -1.43 1.22 0.03
CA GLY A 39 -1.40 -0.16 0.51
C GLY A 39 -0.16 -0.51 1.30
N TYR A 40 -0.26 -1.66 1.94
CA TYR A 40 0.82 -2.45 2.48
C TYR A 40 1.02 -3.64 1.54
N TRP A 41 2.26 -3.85 1.08
CA TRP A 41 2.62 -4.82 0.05
C TRP A 41 3.70 -5.74 0.56
N ASP A 42 3.58 -7.04 0.30
CA ASP A 42 4.65 -8.02 0.41
C ASP A 42 5.33 -8.05 -0.96
N VAL A 43 6.62 -7.73 -1.01
CA VAL A 43 7.36 -7.53 -2.26
C VAL A 43 8.65 -8.34 -2.30
N SER A 44 9.05 -8.71 -3.50
CA SER A 44 10.37 -9.27 -3.82
C SER A 44 11.18 -8.27 -4.64
N TYR A 45 12.49 -8.25 -4.42
CA TYR A 45 13.48 -7.45 -5.14
C TYR A 45 14.31 -8.38 -6.00
N GLU A 46 14.12 -8.30 -7.32
CA GLU A 46 14.82 -9.11 -8.31
C GLU A 46 15.83 -8.26 -9.08
N ALA A 47 17.09 -8.70 -9.12
CA ALA A 47 18.08 -8.08 -10.00
C ALA A 47 17.80 -8.47 -11.45
N VAL A 48 17.70 -7.48 -12.34
CA VAL A 48 17.43 -7.72 -13.76
C VAL A 48 18.49 -7.07 -14.64
N ASP A 49 18.79 -7.71 -15.77
CA ASP A 49 19.68 -7.17 -16.80
C ASP A 49 19.02 -6.07 -17.64
N GLU A 50 19.75 -5.55 -18.63
CA GLU A 50 19.27 -4.51 -19.55
C GLU A 50 18.05 -4.95 -20.40
N ASN A 51 17.85 -6.26 -20.58
CA ASN A 51 16.72 -6.84 -21.30
C ASN A 51 15.51 -7.10 -20.39
N GLY A 52 15.67 -6.93 -19.06
CA GLY A 52 14.66 -7.21 -18.06
C GLY A 52 14.60 -8.68 -17.64
N GLU A 53 15.61 -9.48 -17.98
CA GLU A 53 15.71 -10.88 -17.53
C GLU A 53 16.24 -10.91 -16.10
N ILE A 54 15.60 -11.72 -15.25
CA ILE A 54 16.02 -11.91 -13.84
C ILE A 54 17.38 -12.62 -13.83
N VAL A 55 18.36 -11.98 -13.19
CA VAL A 55 19.71 -12.54 -13.05
C VAL A 55 19.99 -13.02 -11.64
N ASP A 56 19.30 -12.48 -10.64
CA ASP A 56 19.41 -12.92 -9.24
C ASP A 56 18.16 -12.50 -8.44
N HIS A 57 17.81 -13.27 -7.41
CA HIS A 57 16.88 -12.86 -6.36
C HIS A 57 17.68 -12.13 -5.28
N TYR A 58 17.32 -10.89 -5.01
CA TYR A 58 18.12 -10.05 -4.13
C TYR A 58 17.63 -10.13 -2.68
N ASP A 59 16.32 -9.91 -2.46
CA ASP A 59 15.69 -10.01 -1.13
C ASP A 59 14.16 -9.96 -1.24
N ASP A 60 13.50 -10.28 -0.12
CA ASP A 60 12.07 -10.05 0.09
C ASP A 60 11.89 -8.95 1.13
N GLY A 61 10.81 -8.20 1.03
CA GLY A 61 10.56 -7.10 1.95
C GLY A 61 9.11 -6.64 1.99
N ILE A 62 8.91 -5.56 2.73
CA ILE A 62 7.63 -4.88 2.82
C ILE A 62 7.72 -3.50 2.17
N LEU A 63 6.62 -3.06 1.60
CA LEU A 63 6.50 -1.75 1.00
C LEU A 63 5.19 -1.10 1.38
N PHE A 64 5.22 0.20 1.63
CA PHE A 64 4.04 1.01 1.85
C PHE A 64 3.88 2.04 0.74
N THR A 65 2.66 2.20 0.27
CA THR A 65 2.26 3.33 -0.56
C THR A 65 1.15 4.10 0.14
N TYR A 66 1.23 5.42 0.19
CA TYR A 66 0.24 6.24 0.88
C TYR A 66 0.22 7.69 0.37
N ASN A 67 -0.89 8.37 0.64
CA ASN A 67 -1.09 9.75 0.22
C ASN A 67 -0.20 10.73 0.99
N LEU A 68 0.03 11.91 0.40
CA LEU A 68 0.62 13.05 1.09
C LEU A 68 -0.42 13.71 2.01
N ALA A 69 0.06 14.58 2.91
CA ALA A 69 -0.79 15.28 3.87
C ALA A 69 -1.83 16.22 3.23
N ASP A 70 -1.59 16.69 2.01
CA ASP A 70 -2.52 17.51 1.23
C ASP A 70 -3.66 16.72 0.60
N ASN A 71 -3.61 15.38 0.67
CA ASN A 71 -4.56 14.45 0.09
C ASN A 71 -4.81 14.69 -1.41
N GLY A 72 -3.76 15.11 -2.15
CA GLY A 72 -3.81 15.33 -3.59
C GLY A 72 -3.77 14.04 -4.41
N THR A 73 -3.96 14.17 -5.73
CA THR A 73 -3.96 13.05 -6.69
C THR A 73 -2.75 13.04 -7.63
N GLN A 74 -1.71 13.81 -7.31
CA GLN A 74 -0.53 13.97 -8.17
C GLN A 74 0.69 13.23 -7.65
N TYR A 75 0.73 12.96 -6.35
CA TYR A 75 1.87 12.39 -5.66
C TYR A 75 1.44 11.35 -4.64
N MET A 76 2.33 10.37 -4.39
CA MET A 76 2.22 9.44 -3.27
C MET A 76 3.60 9.18 -2.67
N TRP A 77 3.63 8.70 -1.44
CA TRP A 77 4.80 8.11 -0.83
C TRP A 77 4.97 6.67 -1.28
N VAL A 78 6.22 6.28 -1.52
CA VAL A 78 6.70 4.90 -1.63
C VAL A 78 7.77 4.74 -0.55
N ASP A 79 7.62 3.78 0.35
CA ASP A 79 8.36 3.67 1.61
C ASP A 79 8.56 2.19 1.95
N ASP A 80 9.80 1.70 1.96
CA ASP A 80 10.15 0.31 2.27
C ASP A 80 10.26 0.04 3.77
N GLN A 81 10.00 1.04 4.61
CA GLN A 81 10.09 0.95 6.07
C GLN A 81 11.43 0.42 6.59
N GLY A 82 12.48 0.55 5.80
CA GLY A 82 13.80 0.01 6.13
C GLY A 82 13.92 -1.51 6.00
N SER A 83 13.01 -2.16 5.27
CA SER A 83 13.03 -3.61 5.09
C SER A 83 14.13 -4.05 4.13
N PHE A 84 14.53 -3.20 3.17
CA PHE A 84 15.55 -3.49 2.17
C PHE A 84 16.65 -2.41 2.13
N TRP A 85 16.35 -1.20 1.61
CA TRP A 85 17.33 -0.11 1.41
C TRP A 85 17.07 1.12 2.27
N ALA A 86 16.02 1.12 3.07
CA ALA A 86 15.53 2.24 3.87
C ALA A 86 15.13 3.47 3.04
N TYR A 87 14.56 3.26 1.85
CA TYR A 87 14.12 4.36 1.01
C TYR A 87 12.70 4.82 1.32
N LYS A 88 12.52 6.13 1.29
CA LYS A 88 11.21 6.79 1.43
C LYS A 88 11.12 7.98 0.49
N MET A 89 10.32 7.85 -0.56
CA MET A 89 10.31 8.78 -1.67
C MET A 89 8.91 9.24 -2.04
N ILE A 90 8.79 10.52 -2.45
CA ILE A 90 7.59 11.01 -3.12
C ILE A 90 7.73 10.73 -4.61
N VAL A 91 6.76 10.04 -5.19
CA VAL A 91 6.68 9.75 -6.62
C VAL A 91 5.52 10.49 -7.27
N ASN A 92 5.62 10.76 -8.57
CA ASN A 92 4.51 11.23 -9.39
C ASN A 92 3.54 10.08 -9.64
N ILE A 93 2.24 10.35 -9.75
CA ILE A 93 1.24 9.35 -10.08
C ILE A 93 0.32 9.81 -11.21
N ASP A 94 -0.13 8.86 -12.02
CA ASP A 94 -1.34 8.95 -12.83
C ASP A 94 -2.41 8.07 -12.17
N TYR A 95 -3.26 8.66 -11.33
CA TYR A 95 -4.24 7.91 -10.56
C TYR A 95 -5.26 7.18 -11.46
N GLY A 96 -5.58 7.74 -12.63
CA GLY A 96 -6.50 7.11 -13.58
C GLY A 96 -5.95 5.82 -14.18
N LYS A 97 -4.65 5.76 -14.40
CA LYS A 97 -3.95 4.58 -14.91
C LYS A 97 -3.35 3.70 -13.81
N LYS A 98 -3.29 4.22 -12.59
CA LYS A 98 -2.58 3.61 -11.44
C LYS A 98 -1.09 3.37 -11.70
N THR A 99 -0.45 4.28 -12.42
CA THR A 99 0.97 4.25 -12.69
C THR A 99 1.71 5.31 -11.86
N PHE A 100 3.00 5.07 -11.61
CA PHE A 100 3.83 5.98 -10.83
C PHE A 100 5.29 5.95 -11.25
N TRP A 101 6.01 7.06 -11.02
CA TRP A 101 7.43 7.21 -11.38
C TRP A 101 8.05 8.39 -10.65
N CYS A 102 9.37 8.45 -10.61
CA CYS A 102 10.12 9.66 -10.31
C CYS A 102 11.44 9.69 -11.06
N ASP A 103 11.95 10.88 -11.32
CA ASP A 103 13.33 11.10 -11.74
C ASP A 103 14.27 10.92 -10.52
N TRP A 104 15.60 10.95 -10.78
CA TRP A 104 16.60 10.88 -9.74
C TRP A 104 16.35 11.92 -8.64
N LYS A 105 16.22 11.47 -7.42
CA LYS A 105 16.05 12.29 -6.22
C LYS A 105 16.56 11.59 -4.99
N ASP A 106 16.81 12.32 -3.94
CA ASP A 106 17.19 11.78 -2.65
C ASP A 106 16.11 10.80 -2.15
N TYR A 107 16.54 9.62 -1.73
CA TYR A 107 15.63 8.57 -1.27
C TYR A 107 15.40 8.59 0.25
N ASP A 108 16.14 9.41 0.97
CA ASP A 108 15.99 9.63 2.41
C ASP A 108 16.14 11.12 2.77
N ALA A 109 15.90 11.47 4.03
CA ALA A 109 16.03 12.84 4.53
C ALA A 109 17.47 13.27 4.82
N GLU A 110 18.39 12.31 4.95
CA GLU A 110 19.80 12.52 5.25
C GLU A 110 20.62 12.81 3.99
N GLY A 111 20.09 12.50 2.80
CA GLY A 111 20.81 12.63 1.53
C GLY A 111 21.89 11.58 1.35
N SER A 112 21.65 10.35 1.83
CA SER A 112 22.60 9.24 1.75
C SER A 112 22.87 8.82 0.31
N GLY A 113 21.88 8.95 -0.57
CA GLY A 113 21.97 8.68 -2.00
C GLY A 113 20.71 9.08 -2.74
N GLN A 114 20.70 8.82 -4.05
CA GLN A 114 19.55 9.07 -4.91
C GLN A 114 19.02 7.78 -5.50
N ALA A 115 17.72 7.77 -5.79
CA ALA A 115 17.09 6.69 -6.53
C ALA A 115 16.19 7.24 -7.65
N ILE A 116 15.96 6.41 -8.65
CA ILE A 116 14.98 6.63 -9.72
C ILE A 116 13.99 5.47 -9.73
N ILE A 117 12.70 5.77 -9.89
CA ILE A 117 11.65 4.76 -10.05
C ILE A 117 11.02 4.93 -11.43
N THR A 118 10.95 3.82 -12.20
CA THR A 118 10.35 3.78 -13.53
C THR A 118 9.32 2.66 -13.63
N ASP A 119 8.40 2.81 -14.56
CA ASP A 119 7.40 1.80 -14.95
C ASP A 119 6.57 1.26 -13.77
N GLY A 120 6.32 2.12 -12.76
CA GLY A 120 5.52 1.76 -11.61
C GLY A 120 4.05 1.59 -11.97
N GLU A 121 3.45 0.48 -11.53
CA GLU A 121 2.03 0.23 -11.72
C GLU A 121 1.42 -0.53 -10.54
N ILE A 122 0.12 -0.33 -10.34
CA ILE A 122 -0.72 -1.10 -9.41
C ILE A 122 -1.88 -1.66 -10.22
N VAL A 123 -2.05 -2.99 -10.15
CA VAL A 123 -3.09 -3.70 -10.91
C VAL A 123 -4.12 -4.28 -9.95
N GLU A 124 -5.37 -3.86 -10.06
CA GLU A 124 -6.47 -4.40 -9.26
C GLU A 124 -6.65 -5.90 -9.57
N ASN A 125 -6.65 -6.73 -8.53
CA ASN A 125 -6.69 -8.19 -8.65
C ASN A 125 -5.59 -8.76 -9.56
N GLY A 126 -4.45 -8.09 -9.64
CA GLY A 126 -3.33 -8.48 -10.50
C GLY A 126 -2.47 -9.62 -9.94
N GLY A 127 -2.72 -10.05 -8.71
CA GLY A 127 -1.98 -11.11 -8.04
C GLY A 127 -2.87 -12.05 -7.22
N VAL A 128 -2.22 -12.98 -6.56
CA VAL A 128 -2.85 -13.95 -5.64
C VAL A 128 -2.09 -13.89 -4.33
N ASN A 129 -2.80 -13.77 -3.22
CA ASN A 129 -2.19 -13.76 -1.88
C ASN A 129 -1.87 -15.19 -1.38
N GLU A 130 -1.26 -15.29 -0.21
CA GLU A 130 -0.88 -16.57 0.43
C GLU A 130 -2.05 -17.53 0.68
N HIS A 131 -3.29 -17.04 0.62
CA HIS A 131 -4.52 -17.84 0.81
C HIS A 131 -5.23 -18.16 -0.52
N ASP A 132 -4.53 -18.10 -1.64
CA ASP A 132 -5.07 -18.31 -2.99
C ASP A 132 -6.26 -17.41 -3.34
N LYS A 133 -6.28 -16.17 -2.82
CA LYS A 133 -7.33 -15.19 -3.12
C LYS A 133 -6.79 -14.10 -4.05
N PRO A 134 -7.57 -13.66 -5.05
CA PRO A 134 -7.24 -12.52 -5.86
C PRO A 134 -6.98 -11.29 -4.97
N THR A 135 -5.90 -10.59 -5.24
CA THR A 135 -5.52 -9.36 -4.55
C THR A 135 -4.81 -8.43 -5.52
N ASP A 136 -4.69 -7.15 -5.15
CA ASP A 136 -3.97 -6.19 -5.98
C ASP A 136 -2.49 -6.51 -6.01
N SER A 137 -1.84 -6.23 -7.13
CA SER A 137 -0.39 -6.32 -7.28
C SER A 137 0.24 -4.94 -7.49
N ILE A 138 1.52 -4.83 -7.15
CA ILE A 138 2.38 -3.68 -7.42
C ILE A 138 3.63 -4.15 -8.14
N SER A 139 4.12 -3.35 -9.09
CA SER A 139 5.43 -3.57 -9.69
C SER A 139 6.08 -2.26 -10.13
N PHE A 140 7.41 -2.19 -10.12
CA PHE A 140 8.21 -1.07 -10.62
C PHE A 140 9.69 -1.45 -10.73
N TYR A 141 10.46 -0.64 -11.43
CA TYR A 141 11.91 -0.74 -11.42
C TYR A 141 12.50 0.39 -10.57
N ILE A 142 13.59 0.07 -9.84
CA ILE A 142 14.33 1.05 -9.04
C ILE A 142 15.84 0.89 -9.25
N LYS A 143 16.57 2.01 -9.25
CA LYS A 143 18.03 2.08 -9.22
C LYS A 143 18.47 3.03 -8.12
N PHE A 144 19.62 2.74 -7.50
CA PHE A 144 20.25 3.56 -6.49
C PHE A 144 21.62 4.06 -6.94
N THR A 145 22.05 5.25 -6.49
CA THR A 145 23.38 5.81 -6.83
C THR A 145 24.51 5.36 -5.91
N ASP A 146 24.19 4.93 -4.70
CA ASP A 146 25.15 4.52 -3.66
C ASP A 146 25.47 3.04 -3.66
N GLU A 147 24.96 2.32 -4.65
CA GLU A 147 25.32 0.94 -4.88
C GLU A 147 26.80 0.81 -5.26
N LYS A 148 27.47 -0.19 -4.72
CA LYS A 148 28.89 -0.41 -5.00
C LYS A 148 29.10 -0.74 -6.49
N PRO A 149 30.13 -0.17 -7.14
CA PRO A 149 30.36 -0.39 -8.59
C PRO A 149 30.46 -1.86 -9.01
N GLU A 150 31.02 -2.71 -8.14
CA GLU A 150 31.09 -4.16 -8.38
C GLU A 150 29.73 -4.86 -8.39
N VAL A 151 28.75 -4.31 -7.66
CA VAL A 151 27.36 -4.79 -7.62
C VAL A 151 26.58 -4.25 -8.80
N GLN A 152 26.70 -2.96 -9.10
CA GLN A 152 26.09 -2.33 -10.29
C GLN A 152 26.52 -2.98 -11.61
N ALA A 153 27.70 -3.61 -11.65
CA ALA A 153 28.17 -4.32 -12.82
C ALA A 153 27.48 -5.68 -13.07
N LEU A 154 26.72 -6.18 -12.10
CA LEU A 154 26.07 -7.49 -12.17
C LEU A 154 24.65 -7.43 -12.76
N TYR A 155 23.99 -6.29 -12.66
CA TYR A 155 22.61 -6.10 -13.14
C TYR A 155 22.37 -4.63 -13.55
N ASP A 156 21.28 -4.37 -14.27
CA ASP A 156 20.92 -3.02 -14.71
C ASP A 156 20.11 -2.27 -13.64
N ARG A 157 19.13 -2.94 -13.05
CA ARG A 157 18.19 -2.36 -12.09
C ARG A 157 17.54 -3.47 -11.24
N LEU A 158 16.85 -3.06 -10.19
CA LEU A 158 16.00 -3.96 -9.40
C LEU A 158 14.56 -3.87 -9.93
N TRP A 159 13.95 -5.02 -10.17
CA TRP A 159 12.52 -5.15 -10.36
C TRP A 159 11.88 -5.46 -9.02
N VAL A 160 11.04 -4.56 -8.54
CA VAL A 160 10.27 -4.72 -7.31
C VAL A 160 8.87 -5.12 -7.71
N HIS A 161 8.41 -6.24 -7.20
CA HIS A 161 7.06 -6.71 -7.49
C HIS A 161 6.47 -7.46 -6.29
N GLY A 162 5.15 -7.45 -6.18
CA GLY A 162 4.50 -8.11 -5.05
C GLY A 162 3.00 -7.94 -5.03
N VAL A 163 2.41 -8.35 -3.92
CA VAL A 163 0.96 -8.36 -3.74
C VAL A 163 0.57 -7.60 -2.47
N ARG A 164 -0.68 -7.13 -2.43
CA ARG A 164 -1.22 -6.49 -1.24
C ARG A 164 -1.25 -7.47 -0.08
N HIS A 165 -0.66 -7.07 1.05
CA HIS A 165 -0.63 -7.85 2.28
C HIS A 165 -2.05 -8.18 2.76
N SER A 166 -2.30 -9.45 3.09
CA SER A 166 -3.63 -9.93 3.47
C SER A 166 -4.07 -9.52 4.88
N GLY A 167 -3.12 -9.12 5.73
CA GLY A 167 -3.35 -8.84 7.15
C GLY A 167 -3.55 -10.10 8.01
N PHE A 168 -3.48 -11.28 7.41
CA PHE A 168 -3.51 -12.56 8.12
C PHE A 168 -2.11 -13.16 8.12
N SER A 169 -1.72 -13.78 9.25
CA SER A 169 -0.51 -14.60 9.26
C SER A 169 -0.70 -15.80 8.35
N PRO A 170 0.38 -16.27 7.65
CA PRO A 170 0.31 -17.54 6.94
C PRO A 170 -0.14 -18.62 7.92
N ASP A 171 -1.02 -19.51 7.44
CA ASP A 171 -1.41 -20.68 8.22
C ASP A 171 -0.14 -21.51 8.46
N THR A 172 0.37 -21.46 9.69
CA THR A 172 1.43 -22.38 10.12
C THR A 172 0.83 -23.77 10.24
N GLU A 173 1.08 -24.65 9.26
CA GLU A 173 0.83 -26.08 9.39
C GLU A 173 1.66 -26.73 10.52
#